data_a16fc3d230e633ebc0af3994bc0f9dc3
#
_entry.id   a16fc3d230e633ebc0af3994bc0f9dc3
#
_cell.length_a   1.000
_cell.length_b   1.000
_cell.length_c   1.000
_cell.angle_alpha   90.00
_cell.angle_beta   90.00
_cell.angle_gamma   90.00
#
_symmetry.space_group_name_H-M   'P 1'
#
loop_
_entity.id
_entity.type
_entity.pdbx_description
1 polymer ?
#
loop_
_entity_poly.entity_id
_entity_poly.type
_entity_poly.pdbx_seq_one_letter_code
_entity_poly.pdbx_strand_id
1 'polypeptide(L)'
;MHHIRLPKRLLSTALAAALALTPAAAFSDTSGHWAETSISKWSEEYSIIQGYEDGTFRPDQSITRGAFAGIMDRFLQFQSISGPDTFSDIAGNYWENAILKLHAAGVYLGNNGKALAGDTITRQQAVAMIARAFQIEASAIDLPYGDAGQIADYAAGPVSEMTIRGYITDCWDGNFRPQEPITRAEIINILSNMIQTLIQNTSVYSGDVQGTLMINAPDGASLENMTIYGDLILAPGVTGTVTLTNVEVMGSIRNFSRTEPVYLTAPEEPEKPTEPETPAEPETPGIQPSEVYTPGETTGRYIAYSGKQIPVYADREPIRLYEGDFYWEDDRLVYVGEKFQRARFGIDVSAYQNRAGENNTIDWKAVANDGVEFVMVRAGLRGTSSGQILADSFYKENIQGAMDAGLQTGVYFFAQAITVEEAIEEADFVISLLDGLEINGPVAYDWEMHDSTYRVYGISPEMATACAVAFCQRIEEAGYDAMVYAGQYVSYIKYDQGAISPYLSWYPEYKSASSEKLYPTFYYQMNYWQFSSSCTVDGIGGRVDGNLQFIRGKL
;
A
#
# COMPACT_ATOMS: atom_id res chain seq x y z
N MET A 1 52.09 49.93 -12.63
CA MET A 1 52.04 48.51 -12.25
C MET A 1 51.26 48.39 -10.94
N HIS A 2 49.96 48.17 -11.04
CA HIS A 2 49.10 47.97 -9.87
C HIS A 2 48.59 46.54 -9.90
N HIS A 3 49.06 45.74 -8.95
CA HIS A 3 48.57 44.38 -8.73
C HIS A 3 47.27 44.43 -7.91
N ILE A 4 46.16 44.08 -8.52
CA ILE A 4 44.90 43.83 -7.83
C ILE A 4 44.91 42.39 -7.31
N ARG A 5 44.88 42.22 -5.98
CA ARG A 5 44.69 40.94 -5.32
C ARG A 5 43.19 40.63 -5.17
N LEU A 6 42.74 39.55 -5.79
CA LEU A 6 41.42 38.95 -5.56
C LEU A 6 41.38 38.23 -4.20
N PRO A 7 40.29 38.34 -3.43
CA PRO A 7 40.16 37.59 -2.17
C PRO A 7 39.86 36.12 -2.42
N LYS A 8 40.58 35.27 -1.71
CA LYS A 8 40.34 33.82 -1.66
C LYS A 8 39.00 33.58 -0.96
N ARG A 9 38.04 32.98 -1.69
CA ARG A 9 36.84 32.38 -1.09
C ARG A 9 37.26 31.21 -0.22
N LEU A 10 36.98 31.29 1.08
CA LEU A 10 37.02 30.17 2.00
C LEU A 10 35.91 29.19 1.63
N LEU A 11 36.26 28.02 1.10
CA LEU A 11 35.40 26.87 1.10
C LEU A 11 35.29 26.40 2.56
N SER A 12 34.13 26.59 3.17
CA SER A 12 33.78 25.91 4.40
C SER A 12 33.38 24.50 4.03
N THR A 13 34.29 23.55 4.15
CA THR A 13 33.98 22.13 4.22
C THR A 13 33.27 21.91 5.56
N ALA A 14 31.94 21.76 5.52
CA ALA A 14 31.19 21.17 6.61
C ALA A 14 31.62 19.70 6.70
N LEU A 15 32.49 19.42 7.65
CA LEU A 15 32.84 18.05 8.06
C LEU A 15 31.62 17.52 8.80
N ALA A 16 30.77 16.77 8.12
CA ALA A 16 29.77 15.93 8.75
C ALA A 16 30.55 14.90 9.60
N ALA A 17 30.52 15.10 10.91
CA ALA A 17 30.96 14.09 11.85
C ALA A 17 29.97 12.92 11.75
N ALA A 18 30.25 11.97 10.86
CA ALA A 18 29.70 10.64 10.98
C ALA A 18 30.21 10.08 12.33
N LEU A 19 29.38 10.12 13.35
CA LEU A 19 29.54 9.23 14.47
C LEU A 19 29.50 7.82 13.85
N ALA A 20 30.66 7.19 13.80
CA ALA A 20 30.72 5.75 13.56
C ALA A 20 30.03 5.10 14.76
N LEU A 21 28.73 4.85 14.63
CA LEU A 21 28.06 3.84 15.43
C LEU A 21 28.79 2.54 15.11
N THR A 22 29.57 2.05 16.06
CA THR A 22 29.98 0.64 16.03
C THR A 22 28.68 -0.14 15.86
N PRO A 23 28.56 -1.06 14.87
CA PRO A 23 27.39 -1.89 14.76
C PRO A 23 27.18 -2.54 16.13
N ALA A 24 26.02 -2.33 16.74
CA ALA A 24 25.63 -3.05 17.93
C ALA A 24 25.81 -4.55 17.61
N ALA A 25 26.46 -5.30 18.48
CA ALA A 25 26.72 -6.72 18.23
C ALA A 25 25.35 -7.40 18.04
N ALA A 26 25.14 -8.04 16.88
CA ALA A 26 23.93 -8.80 16.61
C ALA A 26 23.68 -9.77 17.77
N PHE A 27 22.42 -9.94 18.18
CA PHE A 27 22.08 -10.89 19.23
C PHE A 27 22.51 -12.30 18.85
N SER A 28 23.05 -13.05 19.82
CA SER A 28 23.65 -14.36 19.56
C SER A 28 22.66 -15.44 19.08
N ASP A 29 21.36 -15.20 19.23
CA ASP A 29 20.26 -16.13 18.97
C ASP A 29 19.28 -15.67 17.86
N THR A 30 19.64 -14.66 17.07
CA THR A 30 18.78 -14.15 16.00
C THR A 30 19.24 -14.52 14.60
N SER A 31 20.49 -14.94 14.43
CA SER A 31 21.04 -15.27 13.11
C SER A 31 20.31 -16.45 12.46
N GLY A 32 19.75 -16.20 11.26
CA GLY A 32 18.95 -17.18 10.53
C GLY A 32 17.52 -17.34 11.06
N HIS A 33 17.11 -16.56 12.05
CA HIS A 33 15.74 -16.53 12.51
C HIS A 33 14.86 -15.74 11.52
N TRP A 34 13.65 -16.21 11.23
CA TRP A 34 12.75 -15.60 10.25
C TRP A 34 12.46 -14.11 10.51
N ALA A 35 12.52 -13.65 11.77
CA ALA A 35 12.31 -12.26 12.16
C ALA A 35 13.62 -11.46 12.34
N GLU A 36 14.77 -11.98 11.94
CA GLU A 36 16.09 -11.35 12.18
C GLU A 36 16.12 -9.88 11.73
N THR A 37 15.67 -9.58 10.51
CA THR A 37 15.62 -8.22 9.96
C THR A 37 14.74 -7.29 10.81
N SER A 38 13.55 -7.75 11.18
CA SER A 38 12.64 -6.97 12.03
C SER A 38 13.19 -6.75 13.44
N ILE A 39 13.90 -7.74 13.99
CA ILE A 39 14.55 -7.64 15.30
C ILE A 39 15.65 -6.58 15.26
N SER A 40 16.56 -6.64 14.27
CA SER A 40 17.62 -5.65 14.10
C SER A 40 17.04 -4.24 13.99
N LYS A 41 16.05 -4.04 13.12
CA LYS A 41 15.38 -2.75 12.94
C LYS A 41 14.82 -2.19 14.26
N TRP A 42 14.01 -2.95 14.99
CA TRP A 42 13.29 -2.42 16.16
C TRP A 42 14.08 -2.44 17.46
N SER A 43 15.16 -3.19 17.54
CA SER A 43 16.02 -3.21 18.73
C SER A 43 17.31 -2.41 18.57
N GLU A 44 18.02 -2.59 17.46
CA GLU A 44 19.32 -1.98 17.25
C GLU A 44 19.20 -0.58 16.66
N GLU A 45 18.33 -0.38 15.67
CA GLU A 45 18.13 0.91 15.01
C GLU A 45 17.25 1.84 15.84
N TYR A 46 16.07 1.38 16.28
CA TYR A 46 15.06 2.24 16.92
C TYR A 46 14.95 2.06 18.46
N SER A 47 15.57 1.07 19.05
CA SER A 47 15.55 0.79 20.49
C SER A 47 14.13 0.64 21.09
N ILE A 48 13.16 0.19 20.29
CA ILE A 48 11.76 -0.02 20.71
C ILE A 48 11.63 -1.25 21.61
N ILE A 49 12.39 -2.31 21.29
CA ILE A 49 12.46 -3.51 22.12
C ILE A 49 13.95 -3.84 22.36
N GLN A 50 14.28 -4.19 23.60
CA GLN A 50 15.66 -4.47 24.00
C GLN A 50 15.89 -5.98 24.13
N GLY A 51 17.12 -6.43 23.85
CA GLY A 51 17.58 -7.76 24.21
C GLY A 51 17.86 -7.89 25.71
N TYR A 52 18.44 -9.01 26.09
CA TYR A 52 18.80 -9.33 27.47
C TYR A 52 20.29 -9.05 27.72
N GLU A 53 20.66 -8.89 29.00
CA GLU A 53 22.05 -8.60 29.40
C GLU A 53 23.05 -9.71 28.99
N ASP A 54 22.58 -10.91 28.73
CA ASP A 54 23.38 -12.04 28.26
C ASP A 54 23.68 -12.03 26.76
N GLY A 55 23.27 -10.97 26.05
CA GLY A 55 23.46 -10.81 24.62
C GLY A 55 22.47 -11.59 23.74
N THR A 56 21.41 -12.14 24.34
CA THR A 56 20.32 -12.80 23.60
C THR A 56 19.14 -11.87 23.37
N PHE A 57 18.35 -12.14 22.33
CA PHE A 57 17.07 -11.49 22.08
C PHE A 57 15.88 -12.35 22.53
N ARG A 58 16.00 -13.65 22.44
CA ARG A 58 14.97 -14.66 22.74
C ARG A 58 13.72 -14.47 21.88
N PRO A 59 13.82 -14.59 20.56
CA PRO A 59 12.74 -14.26 19.63
C PRO A 59 11.45 -15.05 19.88
N ASP A 60 11.55 -16.35 20.17
CA ASP A 60 10.42 -17.24 20.40
C ASP A 60 9.87 -17.20 21.82
N GLN A 61 10.45 -16.37 22.70
CA GLN A 61 9.94 -16.25 24.05
C GLN A 61 8.63 -15.45 24.06
N SER A 62 7.61 -16.01 24.71
CA SER A 62 6.35 -15.32 24.97
C SER A 62 6.57 -14.08 25.83
N ILE A 63 5.75 -13.04 25.62
CA ILE A 63 5.83 -11.82 26.42
C ILE A 63 4.68 -11.69 27.42
N THR A 64 4.93 -10.93 28.47
CA THR A 64 3.88 -10.57 29.43
C THR A 64 3.08 -9.35 28.96
N ARG A 65 1.89 -9.18 29.51
CA ARG A 65 1.02 -8.01 29.27
C ARG A 65 1.74 -6.69 29.62
N GLY A 66 2.56 -6.70 30.68
CA GLY A 66 3.36 -5.55 31.06
C GLY A 66 4.49 -5.25 30.07
N ALA A 67 5.20 -6.27 29.62
CA ALA A 67 6.25 -6.11 28.61
C ALA A 67 5.69 -5.60 27.27
N PHE A 68 4.53 -6.13 26.85
CA PHE A 68 3.80 -5.61 25.69
C PHE A 68 3.45 -4.13 25.85
N ALA A 69 2.89 -3.74 27.01
CA ALA A 69 2.58 -2.34 27.28
C ALA A 69 3.82 -1.43 27.20
N GLY A 70 4.96 -1.90 27.70
CA GLY A 70 6.23 -1.18 27.59
C GLY A 70 6.72 -1.00 26.14
N ILE A 71 6.52 -1.99 25.27
CA ILE A 71 6.83 -1.87 23.83
C ILE A 71 5.92 -0.81 23.20
N MET A 72 4.61 -0.91 23.41
CA MET A 72 3.64 0.02 22.83
C MET A 72 3.81 1.46 23.34
N ASP A 73 4.17 1.65 24.62
CA ASP A 73 4.44 3.00 25.16
C ASP A 73 5.68 3.63 24.50
N ARG A 74 6.75 2.87 24.32
CA ARG A 74 7.95 3.36 23.59
C ARG A 74 7.66 3.64 22.11
N PHE A 75 6.78 2.86 21.51
CA PHE A 75 6.43 3.00 20.10
C PHE A 75 5.53 4.20 19.83
N LEU A 76 4.54 4.45 20.70
CA LEU A 76 3.52 5.48 20.52
C LEU A 76 3.70 6.73 21.38
N GLN A 77 4.55 6.66 22.41
CA GLN A 77 4.88 7.79 23.28
C GLN A 77 3.66 8.48 23.93
N PHE A 78 2.68 7.71 24.41
CA PHE A 78 1.47 8.27 25.07
C PHE A 78 1.84 9.23 26.20
N GLN A 79 1.15 10.39 26.27
CA GLN A 79 1.42 11.43 27.26
C GLN A 79 0.41 11.43 28.43
N SER A 80 -0.85 11.09 28.17
CA SER A 80 -1.88 11.04 29.21
C SER A 80 -1.75 9.77 30.04
N ILE A 81 -1.97 9.85 31.33
CA ILE A 81 -1.87 8.73 32.26
C ILE A 81 -3.14 8.65 33.14
N SER A 82 -3.65 7.44 33.35
CA SER A 82 -4.75 7.16 34.27
C SER A 82 -4.30 7.24 35.72
N GLY A 83 -5.26 7.41 36.65
CA GLY A 83 -4.96 7.40 38.08
C GLY A 83 -4.37 6.07 38.55
N PRO A 84 -3.56 6.08 39.64
CA PRO A 84 -2.88 4.89 40.14
C PRO A 84 -3.85 3.82 40.68
N ASP A 85 -5.06 4.20 41.05
CA ASP A 85 -6.09 3.28 41.55
C ASP A 85 -6.91 2.60 40.44
N THR A 86 -6.55 2.81 39.17
CA THR A 86 -7.24 2.23 38.01
C THR A 86 -7.27 0.70 38.08
N PHE A 87 -6.17 0.08 38.51
CA PHE A 87 -6.04 -1.36 38.66
C PHE A 87 -5.58 -1.70 40.09
N SER A 88 -6.20 -2.69 40.69
CA SER A 88 -5.92 -3.08 42.11
C SER A 88 -4.56 -3.78 42.31
N ASP A 89 -3.89 -4.21 41.23
CA ASP A 89 -2.66 -5.00 41.24
C ASP A 89 -1.48 -4.30 40.52
N ILE A 90 -1.59 -2.98 40.27
CA ILE A 90 -0.57 -2.29 39.45
C ILE A 90 0.45 -1.53 40.31
N ALA A 91 0.10 -1.09 41.51
CA ALA A 91 0.94 -0.22 42.33
C ALA A 91 2.33 -0.82 42.57
N GLY A 92 3.39 -0.07 42.23
CA GLY A 92 4.78 -0.50 42.38
C GLY A 92 5.24 -1.52 41.32
N ASN A 93 4.42 -1.86 40.33
CA ASN A 93 4.82 -2.73 39.23
C ASN A 93 5.79 -1.99 38.29
N TYR A 94 6.79 -2.67 37.78
CA TYR A 94 7.75 -2.10 36.84
C TYR A 94 7.08 -1.46 35.60
N TRP A 95 5.97 -2.04 35.14
CA TRP A 95 5.21 -1.58 33.97
C TRP A 95 4.04 -0.64 34.32
N GLU A 96 3.91 -0.20 35.58
CA GLU A 96 2.79 0.63 36.04
C GLU A 96 2.56 1.83 35.13
N ASN A 97 3.60 2.62 34.86
CA ASN A 97 3.48 3.83 34.07
C ASN A 97 3.02 3.53 32.62
N ALA A 98 3.61 2.56 31.94
CA ALA A 98 3.24 2.17 30.58
C ALA A 98 1.79 1.68 30.51
N ILE A 99 1.38 0.82 31.47
CA ILE A 99 0.00 0.29 31.51
C ILE A 99 -1.02 1.40 31.74
N LEU A 100 -0.76 2.33 32.68
CA LEU A 100 -1.67 3.42 32.98
C LEU A 100 -1.79 4.42 31.80
N LYS A 101 -0.72 4.64 31.04
CA LYS A 101 -0.77 5.45 29.81
C LYS A 101 -1.62 4.77 28.73
N LEU A 102 -1.40 3.50 28.46
CA LEU A 102 -2.20 2.74 27.51
C LEU A 102 -3.67 2.65 27.93
N HIS A 103 -3.93 2.58 29.23
CA HIS A 103 -5.29 2.63 29.76
C HIS A 103 -5.95 3.99 29.51
N ALA A 104 -5.24 5.09 29.76
CA ALA A 104 -5.74 6.44 29.49
C ALA A 104 -6.08 6.66 28.00
N ALA A 105 -5.38 5.96 27.12
CA ALA A 105 -5.64 5.95 25.68
C ALA A 105 -6.72 4.96 25.24
N GLY A 106 -7.35 4.22 26.17
CA GLY A 106 -8.35 3.21 25.84
C GLY A 106 -7.80 1.92 25.21
N VAL A 107 -6.49 1.75 25.17
CA VAL A 107 -5.80 0.59 24.56
C VAL A 107 -5.76 -0.59 25.51
N TYR A 108 -5.41 -0.37 26.78
CA TYR A 108 -5.27 -1.40 27.81
C TYR A 108 -6.48 -1.40 28.73
N LEU A 109 -7.36 -2.38 28.60
CA LEU A 109 -8.63 -2.40 29.36
C LEU A 109 -8.53 -3.16 30.71
N GLY A 110 -7.52 -4.01 30.88
CA GLY A 110 -7.40 -4.89 32.03
C GLY A 110 -8.46 -6.01 32.04
N ASN A 111 -8.60 -6.65 33.19
CA ASN A 111 -9.63 -7.66 33.41
C ASN A 111 -10.12 -7.60 34.86
N ASN A 112 -11.42 -7.39 35.10
CA ASN A 112 -12.05 -7.31 36.43
C ASN A 112 -11.31 -6.35 37.37
N GLY A 113 -10.92 -5.16 36.91
CA GLY A 113 -10.20 -4.15 37.69
C GLY A 113 -8.76 -4.51 38.04
N LYS A 114 -8.16 -5.48 37.31
CA LYS A 114 -6.76 -5.86 37.43
C LYS A 114 -6.03 -5.65 36.13
N ALA A 115 -4.77 -5.25 36.21
CA ALA A 115 -3.86 -5.12 35.05
C ALA A 115 -3.32 -6.49 34.60
N LEU A 116 -3.03 -7.38 35.52
CA LEU A 116 -2.42 -8.69 35.26
C LEU A 116 -1.09 -8.56 34.50
N ALA A 117 -0.25 -7.60 34.89
CA ALA A 117 0.97 -7.22 34.18
C ALA A 117 1.98 -8.38 34.02
N GLY A 118 2.00 -9.33 34.97
CA GLY A 118 2.89 -10.50 34.95
C GLY A 118 2.38 -11.67 34.10
N ASP A 119 1.10 -11.66 33.70
CA ASP A 119 0.53 -12.73 32.89
C ASP A 119 0.99 -12.62 31.43
N THR A 120 1.09 -13.75 30.73
CA THR A 120 1.35 -13.75 29.29
C THR A 120 0.15 -13.14 28.54
N ILE A 121 0.42 -12.44 27.45
CA ILE A 121 -0.63 -11.93 26.56
C ILE A 121 -0.86 -12.91 25.41
N THR A 122 -2.13 -13.23 25.13
CA THR A 122 -2.45 -14.09 23.99
C THR A 122 -2.35 -13.34 22.67
N ARG A 123 -2.16 -14.06 21.58
CA ARG A 123 -2.00 -13.48 20.24
C ARG A 123 -3.21 -12.63 19.85
N GLN A 124 -4.44 -13.11 20.03
CA GLN A 124 -5.64 -12.31 19.76
C GLN A 124 -5.75 -11.05 20.63
N GLN A 125 -5.30 -11.11 21.90
CA GLN A 125 -5.29 -9.94 22.78
C GLN A 125 -4.31 -8.87 22.31
N ALA A 126 -3.10 -9.27 21.93
CA ALA A 126 -2.08 -8.36 21.41
C ALA A 126 -2.55 -7.68 20.13
N VAL A 127 -3.08 -8.44 19.16
CA VAL A 127 -3.62 -7.91 17.90
C VAL A 127 -4.77 -6.93 18.16
N ALA A 128 -5.72 -7.26 19.02
CA ALA A 128 -6.82 -6.37 19.37
C ALA A 128 -6.35 -5.09 20.08
N MET A 129 -5.26 -5.15 20.86
CA MET A 129 -4.68 -3.96 21.51
C MET A 129 -3.92 -3.09 20.50
N ILE A 130 -3.17 -3.67 19.57
CA ILE A 130 -2.51 -2.94 18.48
C ILE A 130 -3.57 -2.24 17.61
N ALA A 131 -4.60 -2.96 17.19
CA ALA A 131 -5.67 -2.38 16.38
C ALA A 131 -6.34 -1.17 17.07
N ARG A 132 -6.62 -1.27 18.37
CA ARG A 132 -7.15 -0.13 19.15
C ARG A 132 -6.17 1.05 19.23
N ALA A 133 -4.89 0.77 19.40
CA ALA A 133 -3.87 1.81 19.48
C ALA A 133 -3.75 2.63 18.18
N PHE A 134 -3.96 1.99 17.04
CA PHE A 134 -3.93 2.60 15.71
C PHE A 134 -5.32 2.91 15.14
N GLN A 135 -6.39 2.77 15.95
CA GLN A 135 -7.78 3.01 15.56
C GLN A 135 -8.16 2.26 14.27
N ILE A 136 -7.71 1.00 14.18
CA ILE A 136 -8.02 0.11 13.05
C ILE A 136 -9.38 -0.52 13.32
N GLU A 137 -10.35 -0.17 12.48
CA GLU A 137 -11.71 -0.71 12.54
C GLU A 137 -11.95 -1.61 11.30
N ALA A 138 -12.59 -2.75 11.53
CA ALA A 138 -12.93 -3.65 10.44
C ALA A 138 -14.22 -3.21 9.75
N SER A 139 -14.20 -3.13 8.43
CA SER A 139 -15.39 -2.89 7.60
C SER A 139 -16.23 -4.16 7.41
N ALA A 140 -15.59 -5.32 7.43
CA ALA A 140 -16.20 -6.66 7.35
C ALA A 140 -15.32 -7.66 8.13
N ILE A 141 -15.85 -8.82 8.48
CA ILE A 141 -15.08 -9.89 9.12
C ILE A 141 -14.85 -10.98 8.07
N ASP A 142 -13.59 -11.16 7.70
CA ASP A 142 -13.08 -12.27 6.92
C ASP A 142 -11.86 -12.86 7.63
N LEU A 143 -11.96 -14.12 8.03
CA LEU A 143 -10.96 -14.81 8.84
C LEU A 143 -10.52 -16.08 8.10
N PRO A 144 -9.46 -16.00 7.29
CA PRO A 144 -9.02 -17.08 6.39
C PRO A 144 -8.23 -18.18 7.14
N TYR A 145 -8.46 -18.36 8.44
CA TYR A 145 -7.72 -19.29 9.28
C TYR A 145 -8.49 -20.55 9.61
N GLY A 146 -7.81 -21.71 9.61
CA GLY A 146 -8.41 -22.99 9.97
C GLY A 146 -8.97 -23.05 11.39
N ASP A 147 -8.43 -22.22 12.29
CA ASP A 147 -8.85 -22.07 13.69
C ASP A 147 -9.68 -20.81 13.96
N ALA A 148 -10.25 -20.18 12.91
CA ALA A 148 -11.04 -18.94 13.04
C ALA A 148 -12.14 -19.01 14.08
N GLY A 149 -12.80 -20.17 14.26
CA GLY A 149 -13.83 -20.38 15.27
C GLY A 149 -13.35 -20.31 16.73
N GLN A 150 -12.04 -20.21 16.98
CA GLN A 150 -11.44 -20.03 18.30
C GLN A 150 -11.12 -18.56 18.60
N ILE A 151 -11.24 -17.68 17.60
CA ILE A 151 -11.03 -16.24 17.78
C ILE A 151 -12.24 -15.67 18.51
N ALA A 152 -12.00 -14.96 19.60
CA ALA A 152 -13.06 -14.32 20.38
C ALA A 152 -13.69 -13.14 19.60
N ASP A 153 -14.99 -12.90 19.80
CA ASP A 153 -15.76 -11.86 19.11
C ASP A 153 -15.10 -10.48 19.12
N TYR A 154 -14.48 -10.09 20.27
CA TYR A 154 -13.80 -8.79 20.38
C TYR A 154 -12.54 -8.67 19.52
N ALA A 155 -11.97 -9.78 19.10
CA ALA A 155 -10.73 -9.84 18.31
C ALA A 155 -11.01 -10.16 16.83
N ALA A 156 -12.19 -10.65 16.48
CA ALA A 156 -12.52 -11.07 15.14
C ALA A 156 -12.32 -9.95 14.09
N GLY A 157 -12.89 -8.76 14.35
CA GLY A 157 -12.69 -7.59 13.50
C GLY A 157 -11.22 -7.14 13.39
N PRO A 158 -10.55 -6.88 14.53
CA PRO A 158 -9.11 -6.57 14.52
C PRO A 158 -8.23 -7.58 13.76
N VAL A 159 -8.43 -8.88 14.00
CA VAL A 159 -7.63 -9.92 13.31
C VAL A 159 -7.91 -9.91 11.82
N SER A 160 -9.20 -9.82 11.42
CA SER A 160 -9.60 -9.73 10.02
C SER A 160 -8.92 -8.56 9.31
N GLU A 161 -9.08 -7.35 9.84
CA GLU A 161 -8.55 -6.13 9.20
C GLU A 161 -7.02 -6.14 9.14
N MET A 162 -6.34 -6.54 10.22
CA MET A 162 -4.87 -6.61 10.21
C MET A 162 -4.33 -7.70 9.28
N THR A 163 -5.11 -8.77 9.04
CA THR A 163 -4.78 -9.80 8.05
C THR A 163 -4.95 -9.27 6.63
N ILE A 164 -6.07 -8.62 6.33
CA ILE A 164 -6.36 -8.02 5.01
C ILE A 164 -5.29 -6.98 4.64
N ARG A 165 -4.84 -6.18 5.62
CA ARG A 165 -3.76 -5.20 5.41
C ARG A 165 -2.36 -5.81 5.31
N GLY A 166 -2.21 -7.12 5.43
CA GLY A 166 -0.91 -7.78 5.39
C GLY A 166 -0.02 -7.53 6.60
N TYR A 167 -0.59 -7.11 7.74
CA TYR A 167 0.18 -6.89 8.96
C TYR A 167 0.49 -8.19 9.71
N ILE A 168 -0.35 -9.23 9.54
CA ILE A 168 -0.17 -10.56 10.09
C ILE A 168 0.29 -11.48 8.95
N THR A 169 1.57 -11.87 8.95
CA THR A 169 2.21 -12.61 7.86
C THR A 169 2.84 -13.93 8.29
N ASP A 170 2.76 -14.27 9.58
CA ASP A 170 3.45 -15.41 10.20
C ASP A 170 2.55 -16.63 10.47
N CYS A 171 1.41 -16.71 9.77
CA CYS A 171 0.46 -17.83 9.85
C CYS A 171 0.67 -18.84 8.70
N TRP A 172 1.90 -19.30 8.50
CA TRP A 172 2.30 -20.15 7.36
C TRP A 172 1.62 -21.52 7.33
N ASP A 173 1.11 -22.00 8.47
CA ASP A 173 0.35 -23.25 8.61
C ASP A 173 -1.16 -23.06 8.42
N GLY A 174 -1.60 -21.86 8.07
CA GLY A 174 -3.00 -21.49 7.90
C GLY A 174 -3.78 -21.32 9.20
N ASN A 175 -3.11 -21.25 10.36
CA ASN A 175 -3.74 -21.05 11.66
C ASN A 175 -3.29 -19.73 12.30
N PHE A 176 -4.24 -19.02 12.92
CA PHE A 176 -3.94 -17.77 13.64
C PHE A 176 -3.43 -18.02 15.07
N ARG A 177 -3.80 -19.14 15.70
CA ARG A 177 -3.44 -19.51 17.08
C ARG A 177 -3.87 -18.48 18.13
N PRO A 178 -5.18 -18.12 18.22
CA PRO A 178 -5.66 -16.96 18.98
C PRO A 178 -5.38 -17.04 20.48
N GLN A 179 -5.37 -18.22 21.05
CA GLN A 179 -5.21 -18.45 22.50
C GLN A 179 -3.75 -18.67 22.92
N GLU A 180 -2.85 -18.88 21.98
CA GLU A 180 -1.44 -19.04 22.29
C GLU A 180 -0.82 -17.72 22.74
N PRO A 181 0.14 -17.75 23.68
CA PRO A 181 0.91 -16.56 24.04
C PRO A 181 1.69 -16.05 22.84
N ILE A 182 1.58 -14.75 22.53
CA ILE A 182 2.35 -14.15 21.44
C ILE A 182 3.84 -14.03 21.83
N THR A 183 4.71 -14.27 20.87
CA THR A 183 6.16 -14.19 21.05
C THR A 183 6.71 -12.78 20.78
N ARG A 184 7.95 -12.55 21.18
CA ARG A 184 8.67 -11.30 20.95
C ARG A 184 8.85 -11.04 19.45
N ALA A 185 9.19 -12.07 18.67
CA ALA A 185 9.36 -11.99 17.23
C ALA A 185 8.04 -11.67 16.51
N GLU A 186 6.95 -12.33 16.89
CA GLU A 186 5.65 -12.10 16.27
C GLU A 186 5.15 -10.66 16.44
N ILE A 187 5.31 -10.05 17.62
CA ILE A 187 4.93 -8.63 17.82
C ILE A 187 5.77 -7.70 16.97
N ILE A 188 7.09 -7.91 16.95
CA ILE A 188 7.99 -7.07 16.17
C ILE A 188 7.69 -7.17 14.68
N ASN A 189 7.37 -8.37 14.21
CA ASN A 189 6.99 -8.58 12.81
C ASN A 189 5.71 -7.81 12.47
N ILE A 190 4.68 -7.88 13.30
CA ILE A 190 3.45 -7.09 13.10
C ILE A 190 3.78 -5.59 13.02
N LEU A 191 4.54 -5.04 13.97
CA LEU A 191 4.91 -3.63 13.96
C LEU A 191 5.77 -3.28 12.73
N SER A 192 6.64 -4.20 12.29
CA SER A 192 7.48 -4.02 11.10
C SER A 192 6.67 -3.95 9.81
N ASN A 193 5.63 -4.77 9.71
CA ASN A 193 4.72 -4.75 8.56
C ASN A 193 3.84 -3.49 8.54
N MET A 194 3.50 -2.93 9.72
CA MET A 194 2.71 -1.71 9.83
C MET A 194 3.51 -0.45 9.53
N ILE A 195 4.77 -0.38 9.98
CA ILE A 195 5.60 0.84 9.95
C ILE A 195 6.96 0.53 9.35
N GLN A 196 7.27 1.16 8.21
CA GLN A 196 8.54 0.96 7.52
C GLN A 196 9.63 1.90 8.03
N THR A 197 9.28 3.11 8.45
CA THR A 197 10.25 4.10 8.94
C THR A 197 9.73 4.80 10.18
N LEU A 198 10.61 5.02 11.18
CA LEU A 198 10.28 5.72 12.41
C LEU A 198 11.18 6.93 12.61
N ILE A 199 10.60 8.10 12.86
CA ILE A 199 11.31 9.33 13.20
C ILE A 199 11.13 9.62 14.68
N GLN A 200 12.27 9.66 15.40
CA GLN A 200 12.32 9.77 16.86
C GLN A 200 12.94 11.08 17.38
N ASN A 201 13.34 11.97 16.50
CA ASN A 201 14.00 13.22 16.90
C ASN A 201 13.63 14.38 15.96
N THR A 202 14.03 15.61 16.34
CA THR A 202 13.70 16.88 15.66
C THR A 202 14.55 17.19 14.43
N SER A 203 15.35 16.24 13.92
CA SER A 203 16.16 16.49 12.72
C SER A 203 15.31 16.79 11.50
N VAL A 204 15.93 17.37 10.49
CA VAL A 204 15.34 17.49 9.16
C VAL A 204 15.57 16.21 8.40
N TYR A 205 14.50 15.64 7.86
CA TYR A 205 14.51 14.41 7.09
C TYR A 205 14.15 14.69 5.64
N SER A 206 14.83 14.05 4.72
CA SER A 206 14.58 14.15 3.28
C SER A 206 14.86 12.82 2.61
N GLY A 207 14.34 12.65 1.39
CA GLY A 207 14.45 11.42 0.62
C GLY A 207 13.23 10.53 0.82
N ASP A 208 12.89 9.77 -0.24
CA ASP A 208 11.66 9.00 -0.33
C ASP A 208 11.61 7.86 0.68
N VAL A 209 10.41 7.62 1.23
CA VAL A 209 10.14 6.53 2.17
C VAL A 209 9.19 5.52 1.54
N GLN A 210 9.68 4.28 1.42
CA GLN A 210 8.84 3.17 0.96
C GLN A 210 7.96 2.65 2.09
N GLY A 211 6.63 2.77 1.92
CA GLY A 211 5.66 2.38 2.93
C GLY A 211 5.40 3.47 3.99
N THR A 212 4.86 3.06 5.12
CA THR A 212 4.39 3.96 6.17
C THR A 212 5.53 4.55 6.98
N LEU A 213 5.53 5.88 7.12
CA LEU A 213 6.40 6.63 8.00
C LEU A 213 5.64 7.04 9.27
N MET A 214 6.19 6.77 10.44
CA MET A 214 5.65 7.27 11.69
C MET A 214 6.62 8.26 12.37
N ILE A 215 6.09 9.37 12.84
CA ILE A 215 6.80 10.32 13.70
C ILE A 215 6.35 10.07 15.13
N ASN A 216 7.28 9.69 16.01
CA ASN A 216 7.05 9.60 17.46
C ASN A 216 8.00 10.51 18.26
N ALA A 217 8.62 11.50 17.61
CA ALA A 217 9.44 12.53 18.22
C ALA A 217 8.57 13.48 19.05
N PRO A 218 8.69 13.54 20.39
CA PRO A 218 7.84 14.40 21.21
C PRO A 218 7.94 15.89 20.84
N ASP A 219 9.12 16.35 20.46
CA ASP A 219 9.38 17.75 20.12
C ASP A 219 9.10 18.09 18.65
N GLY A 220 8.52 17.14 17.89
CA GLY A 220 8.22 17.31 16.47
C GLY A 220 9.35 16.89 15.54
N ALA A 221 9.18 17.16 14.24
CA ALA A 221 10.18 16.89 13.20
C ALA A 221 9.94 17.78 11.98
N SER A 222 10.95 17.91 11.11
CA SER A 222 10.83 18.55 9.82
C SER A 222 11.06 17.54 8.71
N LEU A 223 10.10 17.43 7.80
CA LEU A 223 10.21 16.63 6.58
C LEU A 223 10.33 17.57 5.38
N GLU A 224 11.31 17.31 4.50
CA GLU A 224 11.58 18.18 3.36
C GLU A 224 11.89 17.40 2.09
N ASN A 225 11.25 17.77 0.97
CA ASN A 225 11.54 17.23 -0.36
C ASN A 225 11.53 15.68 -0.38
N MET A 226 10.40 15.08 -0.01
CA MET A 226 10.27 13.63 0.07
C MET A 226 8.88 13.16 -0.33
N THR A 227 8.82 11.94 -0.85
CA THR A 227 7.59 11.19 -1.07
C THR A 227 7.48 10.04 -0.07
N ILE A 228 6.36 9.95 0.63
CA ILE A 228 6.03 8.85 1.53
C ILE A 228 5.03 7.96 0.80
N TYR A 229 5.45 6.77 0.35
CA TYR A 229 4.61 5.87 -0.47
C TYR A 229 3.55 5.09 0.32
N GLY A 230 3.50 5.25 1.63
CA GLY A 230 2.45 4.77 2.53
C GLY A 230 1.86 5.90 3.35
N ASP A 231 1.36 5.57 4.54
CA ASP A 231 0.79 6.56 5.46
C ASP A 231 1.89 7.41 6.13
N LEU A 232 1.55 8.66 6.46
CA LEU A 232 2.27 9.45 7.44
C LEU A 232 1.50 9.40 8.76
N ILE A 233 2.10 8.83 9.80
CA ILE A 233 1.48 8.71 11.13
C ILE A 233 2.17 9.66 12.10
N LEU A 234 1.40 10.54 12.73
CA LEU A 234 1.85 11.32 13.89
C LEU A 234 1.41 10.59 15.15
N ALA A 235 2.36 10.06 15.91
CA ALA A 235 2.07 9.30 17.13
C ALA A 235 1.47 10.19 18.23
N PRO A 236 0.71 9.62 19.17
CA PRO A 236 0.04 10.38 20.25
C PRO A 236 0.98 11.20 21.13
N GLY A 237 2.26 10.82 21.19
CA GLY A 237 3.27 11.49 21.99
C GLY A 237 3.88 12.74 21.35
N VAL A 238 3.61 13.00 20.07
CA VAL A 238 4.08 14.21 19.39
C VAL A 238 3.33 15.42 19.94
N THR A 239 4.07 16.38 20.51
CA THR A 239 3.54 17.62 21.07
C THR A 239 4.19 18.86 20.47
N GLY A 240 5.36 18.69 19.83
CA GLY A 240 6.06 19.72 19.09
C GLY A 240 5.55 19.88 17.66
N THR A 241 6.11 20.85 16.96
CA THR A 241 5.70 21.15 15.58
C THR A 241 6.24 20.11 14.60
N VAL A 242 5.36 19.59 13.76
CA VAL A 242 5.74 18.80 12.58
C VAL A 242 5.60 19.69 11.36
N THR A 243 6.72 19.89 10.65
CA THR A 243 6.76 20.74 9.46
C THR A 243 6.92 19.87 8.22
N LEU A 244 6.08 20.11 7.22
CA LEU A 244 6.09 19.41 5.94
C LEU A 244 6.40 20.42 4.83
N THR A 245 7.60 20.36 4.27
CA THR A 245 8.04 21.27 3.19
C THR A 245 8.24 20.45 1.92
N ASN A 246 7.42 20.64 0.91
CA ASN A 246 7.46 19.84 -0.33
C ASN A 246 7.48 18.32 -0.02
N VAL A 247 6.51 17.89 0.81
CA VAL A 247 6.33 16.50 1.21
C VAL A 247 5.05 15.98 0.60
N GLU A 248 5.16 14.87 -0.09
CA GLU A 248 4.02 14.15 -0.64
C GLU A 248 3.76 12.87 0.15
N VAL A 249 2.51 12.65 0.54
CA VAL A 249 2.06 11.45 1.22
C VAL A 249 1.08 10.72 0.31
N MET A 250 1.50 9.56 -0.22
CA MET A 250 0.71 8.76 -1.15
C MET A 250 -0.45 8.03 -0.45
N GLY A 251 -0.27 7.67 0.80
CA GLY A 251 -1.31 7.15 1.67
C GLY A 251 -2.05 8.28 2.40
N SER A 252 -2.44 8.01 3.63
CA SER A 252 -3.18 8.94 4.49
C SER A 252 -2.28 9.59 5.53
N ILE A 253 -2.60 10.83 5.92
CA ILE A 253 -2.02 11.44 7.11
C ILE A 253 -2.93 11.09 8.30
N ARG A 254 -2.42 10.20 9.18
CA ARG A 254 -3.12 9.73 10.37
C ARG A 254 -2.55 10.44 11.59
N ASN A 255 -3.24 11.48 12.04
CA ASN A 255 -2.79 12.30 13.15
C ASN A 255 -3.41 11.84 14.47
N PHE A 256 -2.63 11.11 15.28
CA PHE A 256 -3.00 10.74 16.65
C PHE A 256 -2.42 11.69 17.70
N SER A 257 -1.67 12.69 17.27
CA SER A 257 -1.03 13.70 18.11
C SER A 257 -2.02 14.79 18.55
N ARG A 258 -1.53 15.76 19.32
CA ARG A 258 -2.27 16.96 19.68
C ARG A 258 -1.86 18.18 18.82
N THR A 259 -0.99 17.96 17.83
CA THR A 259 -0.40 19.01 17.00
C THR A 259 -0.85 18.80 15.57
N GLU A 260 -1.29 19.85 14.90
CA GLU A 260 -1.57 19.79 13.47
C GLU A 260 -0.25 20.00 12.70
N PRO A 261 -0.01 19.23 11.61
CA PRO A 261 1.15 19.43 10.75
C PRO A 261 1.11 20.83 10.12
N VAL A 262 2.27 21.48 10.02
CA VAL A 262 2.43 22.75 9.35
C VAL A 262 2.97 22.49 7.95
N TYR A 263 2.19 22.83 6.94
CA TYR A 263 2.60 22.72 5.54
C TYR A 263 3.32 24.00 5.13
N LEU A 264 4.56 23.87 4.65
CA LEU A 264 5.31 24.95 4.03
C LEU A 264 5.47 24.61 2.55
N THR A 265 4.90 25.44 1.69
CA THR A 265 5.24 25.43 0.27
C THR A 265 6.66 25.95 0.11
N ALA A 266 7.43 25.39 -0.85
CA ALA A 266 8.71 25.96 -1.22
C ALA A 266 8.54 27.46 -1.54
N PRO A 267 9.54 28.34 -1.24
CA PRO A 267 9.44 29.75 -1.59
C PRO A 267 9.12 29.86 -3.09
N GLU A 268 8.02 30.52 -3.42
CA GLU A 268 7.70 30.85 -4.81
C GLU A 268 8.89 31.59 -5.43
N GLU A 269 9.29 31.18 -6.66
CA GLU A 269 10.17 32.02 -7.47
C GLU A 269 9.57 33.43 -7.53
N PRO A 270 10.38 34.50 -7.54
CA PRO A 270 9.87 35.87 -7.47
C PRO A 270 8.84 36.10 -8.57
N GLU A 271 7.65 36.51 -8.15
CA GLU A 271 6.49 36.75 -9.00
C GLU A 271 6.86 37.60 -10.22
N LYS A 272 6.53 37.05 -11.40
CA LYS A 272 6.39 37.82 -12.62
C LYS A 272 5.28 38.87 -12.35
N PRO A 273 5.45 40.15 -12.71
CA PRO A 273 4.47 41.19 -12.37
C PRO A 273 3.07 40.79 -12.79
N THR A 274 2.16 40.81 -11.83
CA THR A 274 0.73 40.51 -11.99
C THR A 274 0.10 41.45 -13.03
N GLU A 275 -0.47 40.85 -14.08
CA GLU A 275 -1.52 41.51 -14.84
C GLU A 275 -2.75 41.73 -13.93
N PRO A 276 -3.53 42.79 -14.12
CA PRO A 276 -4.65 43.13 -13.23
C PRO A 276 -5.68 42.01 -13.23
N GLU A 277 -6.13 41.64 -12.00
CA GLU A 277 -7.15 40.62 -11.76
C GLU A 277 -8.38 40.83 -12.66
N THR A 278 -8.61 39.89 -13.54
CA THR A 278 -9.89 39.73 -14.23
C THR A 278 -10.92 39.25 -13.18
N PRO A 279 -12.13 39.78 -13.13
CA PRO A 279 -13.15 39.30 -12.20
C PRO A 279 -13.35 37.78 -12.39
N ALA A 280 -13.44 37.05 -11.28
CA ALA A 280 -13.68 35.60 -11.28
C ALA A 280 -14.82 35.28 -12.27
N GLU A 281 -14.50 34.53 -13.31
CA GLU A 281 -15.52 33.92 -14.17
C GLU A 281 -16.40 33.00 -13.30
N PRO A 282 -17.71 32.96 -13.54
CA PRO A 282 -18.59 32.04 -12.83
C PRO A 282 -18.09 30.62 -13.10
N GLU A 283 -17.91 29.83 -12.03
CA GLU A 283 -17.52 28.44 -12.11
C GLU A 283 -18.38 27.73 -13.17
N THR A 284 -17.77 27.30 -14.27
CA THR A 284 -18.45 26.49 -15.27
C THR A 284 -18.85 25.19 -14.58
N PRO A 285 -20.12 24.76 -14.64
CA PRO A 285 -20.49 23.47 -14.07
C PRO A 285 -19.60 22.38 -14.66
N GLY A 286 -18.96 21.57 -13.81
CA GLY A 286 -18.10 20.46 -14.26
C GLY A 286 -18.85 19.50 -15.17
N ILE A 287 -18.13 18.78 -16.03
CA ILE A 287 -18.68 17.82 -16.99
C ILE A 287 -19.51 16.76 -16.24
N GLN A 288 -20.77 16.60 -16.62
CA GLN A 288 -21.67 15.67 -15.96
C GLN A 288 -21.50 14.25 -16.54
N PRO A 289 -21.66 13.18 -15.73
CA PRO A 289 -21.54 11.79 -16.22
C PRO A 289 -22.39 11.48 -17.46
N SER A 290 -23.60 12.03 -17.55
CA SER A 290 -24.50 11.86 -18.70
C SER A 290 -24.01 12.52 -20.01
N GLU A 291 -23.00 13.37 -19.94
CA GLU A 291 -22.34 13.98 -21.10
C GLU A 291 -21.20 13.11 -21.63
N VAL A 292 -20.71 12.17 -20.81
CA VAL A 292 -19.56 11.32 -21.11
C VAL A 292 -19.98 9.97 -21.66
N TYR A 293 -20.99 9.34 -21.04
CA TYR A 293 -21.42 8.00 -21.45
C TYR A 293 -22.94 7.83 -21.39
N THR A 294 -23.42 6.84 -22.14
CA THR A 294 -24.80 6.34 -22.03
C THR A 294 -24.78 5.04 -21.23
N PRO A 295 -25.66 4.87 -20.23
CA PRO A 295 -25.77 3.63 -19.48
C PRO A 295 -25.94 2.40 -20.37
N GLY A 296 -25.23 1.30 -20.03
CA GLY A 296 -25.30 0.06 -20.77
C GLY A 296 -26.70 -0.59 -20.74
N GLU A 297 -27.04 -1.31 -21.80
CA GLU A 297 -28.29 -2.07 -21.87
C GLU A 297 -28.23 -3.31 -20.98
N THR A 298 -29.21 -3.47 -20.09
CA THR A 298 -29.31 -4.62 -19.21
C THR A 298 -30.20 -5.71 -19.81
N THR A 299 -29.88 -6.97 -19.54
CA THR A 299 -30.64 -8.14 -20.00
C THR A 299 -31.91 -8.42 -19.19
N GLY A 300 -32.16 -7.67 -18.12
CA GLY A 300 -33.20 -7.97 -17.11
C GLY A 300 -32.81 -9.13 -16.16
N ARG A 301 -31.62 -9.73 -16.32
CA ARG A 301 -31.07 -10.72 -15.40
C ARG A 301 -30.18 -10.05 -14.35
N TYR A 302 -30.01 -10.74 -13.22
CA TYR A 302 -29.21 -10.27 -12.10
C TYR A 302 -28.29 -11.38 -11.60
N ILE A 303 -27.14 -11.00 -11.07
CA ILE A 303 -26.25 -11.86 -10.28
C ILE A 303 -26.25 -11.36 -8.84
N ALA A 304 -26.13 -12.29 -7.89
CA ALA A 304 -26.01 -11.93 -6.48
C ALA A 304 -24.54 -11.65 -6.13
N TYR A 305 -24.28 -10.50 -5.52
CA TYR A 305 -22.97 -10.16 -5.01
C TYR A 305 -23.12 -9.32 -3.73
N SER A 306 -22.51 -9.77 -2.63
CA SER A 306 -22.53 -9.07 -1.34
C SER A 306 -23.91 -8.58 -0.89
N GLY A 307 -24.93 -9.45 -1.04
CA GLY A 307 -26.33 -9.15 -0.69
C GLY A 307 -27.06 -8.21 -1.65
N LYS A 308 -26.43 -7.78 -2.75
CA LYS A 308 -27.02 -6.93 -3.79
C LYS A 308 -27.35 -7.75 -5.05
N GLN A 309 -28.33 -7.26 -5.81
CA GLN A 309 -28.61 -7.76 -7.15
C GLN A 309 -27.91 -6.85 -8.17
N ILE A 310 -26.89 -7.39 -8.85
CA ILE A 310 -26.09 -6.70 -9.84
C ILE A 310 -26.68 -6.98 -11.22
N PRO A 311 -27.04 -5.97 -12.02
CA PRO A 311 -27.62 -6.17 -13.34
C PRO A 311 -26.61 -6.83 -14.28
N VAL A 312 -27.13 -7.73 -15.15
CA VAL A 312 -26.33 -8.32 -16.22
C VAL A 312 -26.51 -7.51 -17.49
N TYR A 313 -25.40 -7.06 -18.06
CA TYR A 313 -25.37 -6.21 -19.26
C TYR A 313 -25.31 -7.04 -20.54
N ALA A 314 -25.98 -6.55 -21.58
CA ALA A 314 -26.13 -7.25 -22.86
C ALA A 314 -24.81 -7.30 -23.67
N ASP A 315 -24.03 -6.22 -23.58
CA ASP A 315 -22.80 -6.01 -24.36
C ASP A 315 -21.56 -6.70 -23.77
N ARG A 316 -21.74 -7.42 -22.65
CA ARG A 316 -20.65 -8.16 -22.00
C ARG A 316 -20.86 -9.67 -22.10
N GLU A 317 -19.91 -10.38 -22.66
CA GLU A 317 -19.92 -11.85 -22.67
C GLU A 317 -19.73 -12.45 -21.26
N PRO A 318 -20.54 -13.45 -20.86
CA PRO A 318 -20.24 -14.20 -19.65
C PRO A 318 -18.91 -14.93 -19.76
N ILE A 319 -18.22 -15.09 -18.62
CA ILE A 319 -17.01 -15.89 -18.55
C ILE A 319 -17.33 -17.36 -18.90
N ARG A 320 -16.39 -18.00 -19.59
CA ARG A 320 -16.49 -19.42 -19.98
C ARG A 320 -15.18 -20.16 -19.64
N LEU A 321 -14.63 -19.86 -18.47
CA LEU A 321 -13.48 -20.54 -17.90
C LEU A 321 -13.99 -21.42 -16.74
N TYR A 322 -13.52 -22.66 -16.68
CA TYR A 322 -14.04 -23.67 -15.79
C TYR A 322 -12.91 -24.40 -15.06
N GLU A 323 -13.29 -25.21 -14.11
CA GLU A 323 -12.39 -26.17 -13.47
C GLU A 323 -11.78 -27.11 -14.53
N GLY A 324 -10.46 -27.30 -14.46
CA GLY A 324 -9.72 -28.10 -15.46
C GLY A 324 -9.13 -27.27 -16.60
N ASP A 325 -9.54 -25.99 -16.79
CA ASP A 325 -8.90 -25.09 -17.76
C ASP A 325 -7.51 -24.59 -17.30
N PHE A 326 -7.17 -24.79 -16.03
CA PHE A 326 -5.94 -24.34 -15.42
C PHE A 326 -5.31 -25.40 -14.53
N TYR A 327 -3.98 -25.36 -14.44
CA TYR A 327 -3.24 -26.03 -13.38
C TYR A 327 -2.15 -25.12 -12.84
N TRP A 328 -1.68 -25.40 -11.64
CA TRP A 328 -0.62 -24.64 -10.98
C TRP A 328 0.72 -25.33 -11.20
N GLU A 329 1.71 -24.62 -11.71
CA GLU A 329 3.07 -25.10 -11.92
C GLU A 329 4.04 -24.13 -11.25
N ASP A 330 4.78 -24.62 -10.28
CA ASP A 330 5.62 -23.81 -9.38
C ASP A 330 4.81 -22.66 -8.71
N ASP A 331 5.03 -21.40 -9.09
CA ASP A 331 4.25 -20.25 -8.63
C ASP A 331 3.45 -19.57 -9.76
N ARG A 332 3.18 -20.29 -10.84
CA ARG A 332 2.47 -19.80 -12.03
C ARG A 332 1.21 -20.60 -12.30
N LEU A 333 0.24 -19.90 -12.83
CA LEU A 333 -1.01 -20.50 -13.31
C LEU A 333 -0.91 -20.72 -14.82
N VAL A 334 -1.09 -21.96 -15.26
CA VAL A 334 -0.98 -22.35 -16.67
C VAL A 334 -2.37 -22.68 -17.23
N TYR A 335 -2.71 -22.05 -18.36
CA TYR A 335 -3.96 -22.29 -19.07
C TYR A 335 -3.84 -23.45 -20.05
N VAL A 336 -4.77 -24.41 -19.97
CA VAL A 336 -4.86 -25.59 -20.86
C VAL A 336 -6.25 -25.78 -21.46
N GLY A 337 -7.17 -24.82 -21.23
CA GLY A 337 -8.53 -24.87 -21.77
C GLY A 337 -8.59 -24.68 -23.28
N GLU A 338 -9.77 -24.91 -23.85
CA GLU A 338 -10.02 -24.81 -25.30
C GLU A 338 -10.69 -23.49 -25.72
N LYS A 339 -11.11 -22.63 -24.76
CA LYS A 339 -11.84 -21.39 -25.03
C LYS A 339 -10.99 -20.35 -25.77
N PHE A 340 -9.71 -20.29 -25.46
CA PHE A 340 -8.74 -19.40 -26.06
C PHE A 340 -7.69 -20.20 -26.82
N GLN A 341 -7.07 -19.59 -27.83
CA GLN A 341 -5.96 -20.19 -28.55
C GLN A 341 -4.78 -20.49 -27.60
N ARG A 342 -4.52 -19.56 -26.69
CA ARG A 342 -3.57 -19.68 -25.56
C ARG A 342 -3.79 -18.58 -24.55
N ALA A 343 -3.19 -18.71 -23.39
CA ALA A 343 -2.90 -17.60 -22.51
C ALA A 343 -1.39 -17.31 -22.50
N ARG A 344 -1.01 -16.05 -22.45
CA ARG A 344 0.37 -15.60 -22.27
C ARG A 344 0.60 -15.28 -20.80
N PHE A 345 1.76 -15.68 -20.29
CA PHE A 345 2.21 -15.23 -18.98
C PHE A 345 2.86 -13.84 -19.09
N GLY A 346 2.52 -12.95 -18.17
CA GLY A 346 3.09 -11.63 -18.07
C GLY A 346 3.12 -11.14 -16.62
N ILE A 347 3.66 -9.96 -16.44
CA ILE A 347 3.83 -9.33 -15.13
C ILE A 347 3.38 -7.89 -15.19
N ASP A 348 3.14 -7.30 -14.02
CA ASP A 348 3.10 -5.85 -13.90
C ASP A 348 4.12 -5.34 -12.88
N VAL A 349 4.71 -4.19 -13.18
CA VAL A 349 5.83 -3.63 -12.44
C VAL A 349 5.69 -2.13 -12.21
N SER A 350 6.31 -1.68 -11.14
CA SER A 350 6.47 -0.27 -10.80
C SER A 350 7.89 -0.03 -10.30
N ALA A 351 8.20 1.17 -9.88
CA ALA A 351 9.44 1.49 -9.18
C ALA A 351 9.73 0.56 -7.98
N TYR A 352 8.73 -0.12 -7.45
CA TYR A 352 8.91 -1.09 -6.37
C TYR A 352 9.82 -2.25 -6.78
N GLN A 353 9.57 -2.87 -7.94
CA GLN A 353 10.36 -4.00 -8.43
C GLN A 353 11.80 -3.59 -8.78
N ASN A 354 12.01 -2.37 -9.30
CA ASN A 354 13.36 -1.86 -9.53
C ASN A 354 14.15 -1.75 -8.24
N ARG A 355 13.56 -1.18 -7.18
CA ARG A 355 14.21 -0.97 -5.89
C ARG A 355 14.50 -2.25 -5.12
N ALA A 356 13.74 -3.31 -5.37
CA ALA A 356 14.00 -4.64 -4.82
C ALA A 356 15.18 -5.35 -5.52
N GLY A 357 15.56 -4.91 -6.73
CA GLY A 357 16.67 -5.47 -7.52
C GLY A 357 18.04 -4.91 -7.11
N GLU A 358 19.09 -5.60 -7.51
CA GLU A 358 20.46 -5.10 -7.37
C GLU A 358 20.63 -3.80 -8.19
N ASN A 359 21.23 -2.78 -7.59
CA ASN A 359 21.44 -1.46 -8.20
C ASN A 359 20.16 -0.76 -8.70
N ASN A 360 19.01 -1.06 -8.12
CA ASN A 360 17.70 -0.53 -8.53
C ASN A 360 17.35 -0.81 -10.00
N THR A 361 17.70 -1.98 -10.51
CA THR A 361 17.43 -2.35 -11.91
C THR A 361 16.67 -3.67 -12.02
N ILE A 362 15.99 -3.84 -13.15
CA ILE A 362 15.40 -5.10 -13.59
C ILE A 362 16.25 -5.63 -14.76
N ASP A 363 16.65 -6.90 -14.72
CA ASP A 363 17.29 -7.57 -15.87
C ASP A 363 16.22 -8.08 -16.84
N TRP A 364 15.80 -7.22 -17.74
CA TRP A 364 14.73 -7.52 -18.70
C TRP A 364 15.04 -8.70 -19.63
N LYS A 365 16.33 -9.02 -19.87
CA LYS A 365 16.69 -10.21 -20.64
C LYS A 365 16.46 -11.49 -19.85
N ALA A 366 16.78 -11.48 -18.57
CA ALA A 366 16.46 -12.59 -17.68
C ALA A 366 14.94 -12.76 -17.58
N VAL A 367 14.18 -11.68 -17.39
CA VAL A 367 12.71 -11.66 -17.38
C VAL A 367 12.12 -12.32 -18.63
N ALA A 368 12.57 -11.95 -19.82
CA ALA A 368 12.10 -12.52 -21.07
C ALA A 368 12.50 -14.01 -21.23
N ASN A 369 13.71 -14.38 -20.79
CA ASN A 369 14.18 -15.77 -20.83
C ASN A 369 13.44 -16.68 -19.86
N ASP A 370 12.86 -16.13 -18.79
CA ASP A 370 12.05 -16.84 -17.81
C ASP A 370 10.58 -17.05 -18.28
N GLY A 371 10.29 -16.74 -19.54
CA GLY A 371 9.01 -17.03 -20.19
C GLY A 371 7.95 -15.94 -20.03
N VAL A 372 8.30 -14.76 -19.52
CA VAL A 372 7.41 -13.58 -19.56
C VAL A 372 7.25 -13.13 -21.01
N GLU A 373 6.01 -12.94 -21.48
CA GLU A 373 5.70 -12.52 -22.84
C GLU A 373 5.17 -11.09 -22.93
N PHE A 374 4.63 -10.54 -21.83
CA PHE A 374 4.17 -9.15 -21.77
C PHE A 374 4.40 -8.54 -20.39
N VAL A 375 4.44 -7.22 -20.36
CA VAL A 375 4.54 -6.45 -19.12
C VAL A 375 3.60 -5.25 -19.14
N MET A 376 3.00 -4.93 -17.98
CA MET A 376 2.31 -3.68 -17.71
C MET A 376 3.19 -2.84 -16.80
N VAL A 377 3.65 -1.68 -17.25
CA VAL A 377 4.56 -0.79 -16.52
C VAL A 377 3.77 0.37 -15.92
N ARG A 378 3.91 0.65 -14.63
CA ARG A 378 3.30 1.84 -14.05
C ARG A 378 3.92 3.11 -14.66
N ALA A 379 3.13 3.88 -15.40
CA ALA A 379 3.56 5.15 -15.95
C ALA A 379 3.58 6.25 -14.86
N GLY A 380 2.57 6.24 -14.01
CA GLY A 380 2.42 7.23 -12.95
C GLY A 380 1.22 6.93 -12.07
N LEU A 381 0.85 7.91 -11.28
CA LEU A 381 -0.22 7.78 -10.31
C LEU A 381 -0.81 9.14 -9.93
N ARG A 382 -2.04 9.15 -9.43
CA ARG A 382 -2.59 10.26 -8.64
C ARG A 382 -2.65 9.85 -7.17
N GLY A 383 -2.18 10.71 -6.28
CA GLY A 383 -2.15 10.46 -4.84
C GLY A 383 -3.54 10.24 -4.25
N THR A 384 -3.68 9.18 -3.44
CA THR A 384 -4.97 8.74 -2.86
C THR A 384 -5.63 9.77 -1.94
N SER A 385 -4.86 10.67 -1.33
CA SER A 385 -5.33 11.75 -0.47
C SER A 385 -4.95 13.13 -1.00
N SER A 386 -3.73 13.31 -1.54
CA SER A 386 -3.24 14.60 -2.05
C SER A 386 -3.89 15.02 -3.36
N GLY A 387 -4.27 14.05 -4.20
CA GLY A 387 -4.76 14.29 -5.55
C GLY A 387 -3.69 14.76 -6.54
N GLN A 388 -2.41 14.82 -6.14
CA GLN A 388 -1.31 15.18 -7.04
C GLN A 388 -1.00 14.08 -8.03
N ILE A 389 -0.66 14.47 -9.25
CA ILE A 389 -0.24 13.54 -10.31
C ILE A 389 1.28 13.47 -10.35
N LEU A 390 1.82 12.24 -10.40
CA LEU A 390 3.25 11.98 -10.44
C LEU A 390 3.59 10.88 -11.44
N ALA A 391 4.76 11.01 -12.08
CA ALA A 391 5.33 9.93 -12.86
C ALA A 391 5.96 8.87 -11.94
N ASP A 392 5.88 7.59 -12.32
CA ASP A 392 6.68 6.55 -11.67
C ASP A 392 8.17 6.79 -12.00
N SER A 393 9.03 6.72 -10.98
CA SER A 393 10.44 7.11 -11.13
C SER A 393 11.27 6.25 -12.10
N PHE A 394 10.77 5.06 -12.46
CA PHE A 394 11.45 4.12 -13.36
C PHE A 394 10.64 3.80 -14.63
N TYR A 395 9.58 4.54 -14.92
CA TYR A 395 8.71 4.19 -16.05
C TYR A 395 9.45 4.13 -17.40
N LYS A 396 10.35 5.09 -17.66
CA LYS A 396 11.11 5.15 -18.92
C LYS A 396 12.04 3.97 -19.08
N GLU A 397 12.83 3.70 -18.06
CA GLU A 397 13.79 2.60 -18.03
C GLU A 397 13.08 1.26 -18.15
N ASN A 398 11.93 1.10 -17.50
CA ASN A 398 11.15 -0.12 -17.55
C ASN A 398 10.51 -0.33 -18.93
N ILE A 399 9.89 0.69 -19.52
CA ILE A 399 9.32 0.61 -20.88
C ILE A 399 10.43 0.26 -21.88
N GLN A 400 11.53 1.02 -21.88
CA GLN A 400 12.61 0.80 -22.84
C GLN A 400 13.26 -0.57 -22.66
N GLY A 401 13.56 -0.97 -21.43
CA GLY A 401 14.18 -2.26 -21.13
C GLY A 401 13.30 -3.45 -21.55
N ALA A 402 12.00 -3.38 -21.28
CA ALA A 402 11.04 -4.40 -21.68
C ALA A 402 10.89 -4.48 -23.21
N MET A 403 10.77 -3.34 -23.89
CA MET A 403 10.71 -3.28 -25.37
C MET A 403 12.00 -3.82 -26.01
N ASP A 404 13.18 -3.47 -25.49
CA ASP A 404 14.48 -3.96 -25.97
C ASP A 404 14.64 -5.47 -25.74
N ALA A 405 13.99 -6.04 -24.73
CA ALA A 405 13.93 -7.47 -24.48
C ALA A 405 12.91 -8.21 -25.35
N GLY A 406 12.10 -7.48 -26.15
CA GLY A 406 11.10 -8.03 -27.06
C GLY A 406 9.76 -8.38 -26.40
N LEU A 407 9.49 -7.87 -25.21
CA LEU A 407 8.22 -8.07 -24.52
C LEU A 407 7.12 -7.17 -25.10
N GLN A 408 5.87 -7.67 -25.15
CA GLN A 408 4.75 -6.77 -25.35
C GLN A 408 4.62 -5.87 -24.12
N THR A 409 4.72 -4.54 -24.32
CA THR A 409 4.78 -3.57 -23.23
C THR A 409 3.60 -2.63 -23.28
N GLY A 410 2.75 -2.71 -22.27
CA GLY A 410 1.70 -1.75 -21.96
C GLY A 410 2.05 -0.94 -20.73
N VAL A 411 1.20 0.04 -20.41
CA VAL A 411 1.38 0.85 -19.21
C VAL A 411 0.08 0.93 -18.42
N TYR A 412 0.19 1.22 -17.11
CA TYR A 412 -0.96 1.56 -16.29
C TYR A 412 -0.73 2.83 -15.50
N PHE A 413 -1.82 3.52 -15.20
CA PHE A 413 -1.83 4.70 -14.34
C PHE A 413 -2.71 4.41 -13.12
N PHE A 414 -2.12 4.49 -11.92
CA PHE A 414 -2.88 4.37 -10.68
C PHE A 414 -3.73 5.63 -10.49
N ALA A 415 -5.00 5.51 -10.81
CA ALA A 415 -5.94 6.62 -10.97
C ALA A 415 -6.75 6.87 -9.70
N GLN A 416 -6.94 8.13 -9.36
CA GLN A 416 -7.73 8.56 -8.22
C GLN A 416 -8.62 9.77 -8.57
N ALA A 417 -9.02 9.89 -9.84
CA ALA A 417 -9.93 10.94 -10.28
C ALA A 417 -11.29 10.87 -9.59
N ILE A 418 -11.81 12.01 -9.18
CA ILE A 418 -13.16 12.17 -8.58
C ILE A 418 -14.09 13.01 -9.46
N THR A 419 -13.58 13.57 -10.55
CA THR A 419 -14.33 14.26 -11.60
C THR A 419 -13.87 13.82 -12.98
N VAL A 420 -14.67 14.10 -14.00
CA VAL A 420 -14.34 13.78 -15.40
C VAL A 420 -13.10 14.55 -15.86
N GLU A 421 -12.98 15.80 -15.47
CA GLU A 421 -11.84 16.66 -15.81
C GLU A 421 -10.53 16.10 -15.24
N GLU A 422 -10.56 15.61 -14.01
CA GLU A 422 -9.40 14.96 -13.40
C GLU A 422 -9.02 13.67 -14.15
N ALA A 423 -9.99 12.89 -14.61
CA ALA A 423 -9.71 11.69 -15.39
C ALA A 423 -9.08 12.01 -16.76
N ILE A 424 -9.52 13.10 -17.39
CA ILE A 424 -8.90 13.61 -18.62
C ILE A 424 -7.48 14.10 -18.34
N GLU A 425 -7.25 14.80 -17.21
CA GLU A 425 -5.92 15.24 -16.79
C GLU A 425 -4.98 14.05 -16.56
N GLU A 426 -5.46 12.96 -15.94
CA GLU A 426 -4.69 11.72 -15.77
C GLU A 426 -4.30 11.10 -17.12
N ALA A 427 -5.25 11.05 -18.07
CA ALA A 427 -4.99 10.54 -19.41
C ALA A 427 -3.97 11.41 -20.18
N ASP A 428 -4.15 12.74 -20.16
CA ASP A 428 -3.23 13.70 -20.81
C ASP A 428 -1.81 13.60 -20.20
N PHE A 429 -1.72 13.39 -18.90
CA PHE A 429 -0.44 13.17 -18.24
C PHE A 429 0.23 11.89 -18.75
N VAL A 430 -0.47 10.76 -18.82
CA VAL A 430 0.07 9.50 -19.37
C VAL A 430 0.52 9.70 -20.81
N ILE A 431 -0.29 10.35 -21.66
CA ILE A 431 0.07 10.65 -23.05
C ILE A 431 1.35 11.46 -23.10
N SER A 432 1.51 12.45 -22.23
CA SER A 432 2.73 13.27 -22.15
C SER A 432 3.97 12.47 -21.73
N LEU A 433 3.80 11.47 -20.84
CA LEU A 433 4.88 10.59 -20.41
C LEU A 433 5.33 9.64 -21.54
N LEU A 434 4.42 9.28 -22.42
CA LEU A 434 4.68 8.39 -23.57
C LEU A 434 5.24 9.12 -24.79
N ASP A 435 5.32 10.46 -24.77
CA ASP A 435 5.90 11.22 -25.87
C ASP A 435 7.37 10.83 -26.10
N GLY A 436 7.66 10.34 -27.31
CA GLY A 436 8.99 9.83 -27.70
C GLY A 436 9.31 8.42 -27.17
N LEU A 437 8.36 7.71 -26.56
CA LEU A 437 8.47 6.31 -26.21
C LEU A 437 7.53 5.46 -27.09
N GLU A 438 8.00 4.28 -27.47
CA GLU A 438 7.16 3.30 -28.18
C GLU A 438 6.62 2.26 -27.19
N ILE A 439 5.32 1.98 -27.24
CA ILE A 439 4.68 0.85 -26.58
C ILE A 439 3.85 0.08 -27.60
N ASN A 440 3.66 -1.22 -27.37
CA ASN A 440 2.89 -2.11 -28.26
C ASN A 440 1.81 -2.90 -27.49
N GLY A 441 1.54 -2.49 -26.27
CA GLY A 441 0.47 -2.94 -25.40
C GLY A 441 -0.48 -1.80 -25.03
N PRO A 442 -1.54 -2.08 -24.25
CA PRO A 442 -2.56 -1.09 -23.90
C PRO A 442 -2.10 -0.11 -22.82
N VAL A 443 -2.90 0.97 -22.67
CA VAL A 443 -2.83 1.91 -21.55
C VAL A 443 -4.02 1.62 -20.62
N ALA A 444 -3.74 1.28 -19.36
CA ALA A 444 -4.76 0.89 -18.40
C ALA A 444 -5.09 2.00 -17.40
N TYR A 445 -6.39 2.22 -17.21
CA TYR A 445 -6.96 2.99 -16.10
C TYR A 445 -7.09 2.07 -14.89
N ASP A 446 -6.22 2.26 -13.91
CA ASP A 446 -6.16 1.47 -12.69
C ASP A 446 -6.73 2.30 -11.53
N TRP A 447 -8.06 2.22 -11.36
CA TRP A 447 -8.79 2.95 -10.33
C TRP A 447 -9.16 2.02 -9.16
N GLU A 448 -8.53 2.23 -8.03
CA GLU A 448 -8.71 1.41 -6.85
C GLU A 448 -9.24 2.19 -5.66
N MET A 449 -9.97 1.49 -4.80
CA MET A 449 -10.50 2.01 -3.55
C MET A 449 -10.43 0.92 -2.49
N HIS A 450 -9.57 1.10 -1.49
CA HIS A 450 -9.44 0.13 -0.41
C HIS A 450 -10.27 0.51 0.82
N ASP A 451 -10.25 1.78 1.23
CA ASP A 451 -10.98 2.23 2.43
C ASP A 451 -11.42 3.70 2.34
N SER A 452 -12.00 4.22 3.42
CA SER A 452 -12.55 5.58 3.49
C SER A 452 -11.49 6.69 3.46
N THR A 453 -10.21 6.36 3.46
CA THR A 453 -9.12 7.36 3.38
C THR A 453 -8.80 7.72 1.93
N TYR A 454 -9.23 6.89 0.97
CA TYR A 454 -9.07 7.16 -0.44
C TYR A 454 -10.01 8.29 -0.87
N ARG A 455 -9.48 9.29 -1.57
CA ARG A 455 -10.29 10.43 -2.08
C ARG A 455 -11.50 10.00 -2.92
N VAL A 456 -11.41 8.86 -3.56
CA VAL A 456 -12.46 8.26 -4.39
C VAL A 456 -13.54 7.50 -3.60
N TYR A 457 -13.41 7.37 -2.27
CA TYR A 457 -14.31 6.53 -1.46
C TYR A 457 -15.79 6.91 -1.58
N GLY A 458 -16.09 8.21 -1.57
CA GLY A 458 -17.46 8.73 -1.63
C GLY A 458 -18.02 8.93 -3.03
N ILE A 459 -17.25 8.66 -4.09
CA ILE A 459 -17.67 8.90 -5.48
C ILE A 459 -18.87 8.02 -5.86
N SER A 460 -19.83 8.59 -6.59
CA SER A 460 -20.99 7.83 -7.07
C SER A 460 -20.58 6.83 -8.17
N PRO A 461 -21.32 5.74 -8.36
CA PRO A 461 -21.09 4.80 -9.46
C PRO A 461 -21.10 5.47 -10.84
N GLU A 462 -21.99 6.43 -11.03
CA GLU A 462 -22.11 7.17 -12.28
C GLU A 462 -20.84 7.99 -12.57
N MET A 463 -20.31 8.68 -11.57
CA MET A 463 -19.09 9.47 -11.71
C MET A 463 -17.86 8.58 -11.87
N ALA A 464 -17.76 7.47 -11.11
CA ALA A 464 -16.67 6.51 -11.28
C ALA A 464 -16.64 5.92 -12.70
N THR A 465 -17.82 5.58 -13.24
CA THR A 465 -17.96 5.13 -14.63
C THR A 465 -17.55 6.22 -15.61
N ALA A 466 -18.00 7.46 -15.40
CA ALA A 466 -17.67 8.58 -16.28
C ALA A 466 -16.17 8.87 -16.30
N CYS A 467 -15.50 8.81 -15.16
CA CYS A 467 -14.04 8.96 -15.09
C CYS A 467 -13.31 7.87 -15.91
N ALA A 468 -13.70 6.59 -15.74
CA ALA A 468 -13.09 5.49 -16.49
C ALA A 468 -13.31 5.65 -18.00
N VAL A 469 -14.53 6.02 -18.42
CA VAL A 469 -14.85 6.22 -19.84
C VAL A 469 -14.09 7.42 -20.41
N ALA A 470 -14.05 8.55 -19.69
CA ALA A 470 -13.34 9.75 -20.15
C ALA A 470 -11.84 9.52 -20.33
N PHE A 471 -11.20 8.85 -19.36
CA PHE A 471 -9.81 8.45 -19.47
C PHE A 471 -9.59 7.59 -20.72
N CYS A 472 -10.37 6.51 -20.85
CA CYS A 472 -10.21 5.57 -21.96
C CYS A 472 -10.45 6.23 -23.33
N GLN A 473 -11.50 7.08 -23.47
CA GLN A 473 -11.74 7.84 -24.70
C GLN A 473 -10.53 8.72 -25.07
N ARG A 474 -9.98 9.41 -24.07
CA ARG A 474 -8.82 10.28 -24.28
C ARG A 474 -7.55 9.52 -24.71
N ILE A 475 -7.37 8.31 -24.16
CA ILE A 475 -6.28 7.40 -24.55
C ILE A 475 -6.47 6.89 -25.99
N GLU A 476 -7.70 6.51 -26.38
CA GLU A 476 -8.01 6.07 -27.75
C GLU A 476 -7.87 7.22 -28.78
N GLU A 477 -8.25 8.44 -28.42
CA GLU A 477 -8.03 9.64 -29.24
C GLU A 477 -6.54 9.88 -29.53
N ALA A 478 -5.67 9.50 -28.60
CA ALA A 478 -4.22 9.58 -28.76
C ALA A 478 -3.63 8.39 -29.56
N GLY A 479 -4.46 7.41 -29.95
CA GLY A 479 -4.08 6.28 -30.79
C GLY A 479 -3.60 5.04 -30.05
N TYR A 480 -3.85 4.94 -28.74
CA TYR A 480 -3.52 3.76 -27.93
C TYR A 480 -4.77 2.91 -27.66
N ASP A 481 -4.58 1.61 -27.46
CA ASP A 481 -5.64 0.73 -26.96
C ASP A 481 -5.88 1.05 -25.47
N ALA A 482 -7.13 1.33 -25.10
CA ALA A 482 -7.49 1.60 -23.72
C ALA A 482 -7.93 0.34 -22.97
N MET A 483 -7.62 0.27 -21.69
CA MET A 483 -7.96 -0.83 -20.80
C MET A 483 -8.45 -0.32 -19.44
N VAL A 484 -9.38 -1.04 -18.82
CA VAL A 484 -9.86 -0.78 -17.45
C VAL A 484 -9.41 -1.93 -16.55
N TYR A 485 -8.63 -1.60 -15.52
CA TYR A 485 -8.35 -2.51 -14.41
C TYR A 485 -9.37 -2.28 -13.30
N ALA A 486 -10.01 -3.35 -12.83
CA ALA A 486 -10.96 -3.27 -11.74
C ALA A 486 -11.16 -4.60 -11.03
N GLY A 487 -11.01 -4.62 -9.72
CA GLY A 487 -11.39 -5.75 -8.86
C GLY A 487 -12.92 -5.95 -8.80
N GLN A 488 -13.34 -7.08 -8.22
CA GLN A 488 -14.74 -7.51 -8.23
C GLN A 488 -15.71 -6.49 -7.64
N TYR A 489 -15.34 -5.86 -6.51
CA TYR A 489 -16.17 -4.85 -5.87
C TYR A 489 -16.36 -3.62 -6.76
N VAL A 490 -15.28 -3.06 -7.28
CA VAL A 490 -15.33 -1.89 -8.16
C VAL A 490 -16.12 -2.21 -9.42
N SER A 491 -15.85 -3.36 -10.04
CA SER A 491 -16.55 -3.82 -11.24
C SER A 491 -18.06 -3.95 -11.07
N TYR A 492 -18.53 -4.44 -9.92
CA TYR A 492 -19.96 -4.68 -9.70
C TYR A 492 -20.70 -3.51 -9.06
N ILE A 493 -20.02 -2.71 -8.25
CA ILE A 493 -20.65 -1.70 -7.41
C ILE A 493 -20.40 -0.27 -7.91
N LYS A 494 -19.29 -0.06 -8.59
CA LYS A 494 -18.86 1.28 -9.01
C LYS A 494 -18.92 1.50 -10.51
N TYR A 495 -18.89 0.43 -11.33
CA TYR A 495 -18.90 0.58 -12.78
C TYR A 495 -20.19 0.09 -13.44
N ASP A 496 -20.70 0.87 -14.37
CA ASP A 496 -21.62 0.40 -15.41
C ASP A 496 -20.81 -0.47 -16.39
N GLN A 497 -21.00 -1.78 -16.28
CA GLN A 497 -20.25 -2.77 -17.08
C GLN A 497 -20.55 -2.70 -18.57
N GLY A 498 -21.73 -2.16 -18.96
CA GLY A 498 -22.05 -1.91 -20.37
C GLY A 498 -21.27 -0.72 -20.91
N ALA A 499 -21.21 0.38 -20.17
CA ALA A 499 -20.49 1.59 -20.56
C ALA A 499 -18.98 1.37 -20.76
N ILE A 500 -18.36 0.50 -19.95
CA ILE A 500 -16.92 0.17 -20.08
C ILE A 500 -16.67 -1.03 -21.00
N SER A 501 -17.71 -1.64 -21.60
CA SER A 501 -17.59 -2.82 -22.46
C SER A 501 -16.73 -2.63 -23.72
N PRO A 502 -16.60 -1.45 -24.31
CA PRO A 502 -15.75 -1.21 -25.48
C PRO A 502 -14.25 -1.40 -25.21
N TYR A 503 -13.82 -1.19 -23.96
CA TYR A 503 -12.41 -1.20 -23.58
C TYR A 503 -11.93 -2.60 -23.19
N LEU A 504 -10.62 -2.83 -23.32
CA LEU A 504 -10.00 -4.03 -22.78
C LEU A 504 -10.21 -4.11 -21.27
N SER A 505 -10.31 -5.31 -20.74
CA SER A 505 -10.53 -5.53 -19.30
C SER A 505 -9.39 -6.29 -18.66
N TRP A 506 -8.90 -5.79 -17.54
CA TRP A 506 -7.89 -6.40 -16.69
C TRP A 506 -8.47 -6.60 -15.28
N TYR A 507 -8.54 -7.84 -14.86
CA TYR A 507 -9.28 -8.22 -13.65
C TYR A 507 -8.35 -8.91 -12.64
N PRO A 508 -8.22 -8.39 -11.40
CA PRO A 508 -7.50 -9.06 -10.33
C PRO A 508 -8.38 -10.03 -9.56
N GLU A 509 -7.93 -11.26 -9.43
CA GLU A 509 -8.46 -12.25 -8.49
C GLU A 509 -7.37 -13.27 -8.18
N TYR A 510 -6.74 -13.14 -7.03
CA TYR A 510 -5.56 -13.91 -6.68
C TYR A 510 -5.88 -15.37 -6.37
N LYS A 511 -5.03 -16.26 -6.86
CA LYS A 511 -5.09 -17.71 -6.66
C LYS A 511 -3.77 -18.21 -6.09
N SER A 512 -3.83 -19.42 -5.54
CA SER A 512 -2.67 -20.18 -5.07
C SER A 512 -2.87 -21.65 -5.41
N ALA A 513 -1.83 -22.46 -5.26
CA ALA A 513 -1.93 -23.91 -5.47
C ALA A 513 -2.98 -24.59 -4.57
N SER A 514 -3.34 -23.97 -3.44
CA SER A 514 -4.38 -24.45 -2.52
C SER A 514 -5.78 -23.88 -2.77
N SER A 515 -5.95 -23.01 -3.77
CA SER A 515 -7.26 -22.44 -4.09
C SER A 515 -8.22 -23.54 -4.57
N GLU A 516 -9.44 -23.55 -4.02
CA GLU A 516 -10.49 -24.49 -4.42
C GLU A 516 -10.83 -24.38 -5.91
N LYS A 517 -10.76 -23.14 -6.44
CA LYS A 517 -11.06 -22.84 -7.85
C LYS A 517 -9.87 -22.13 -8.48
N LEU A 518 -9.27 -22.75 -9.47
CA LEU A 518 -8.14 -22.17 -10.22
C LEU A 518 -8.59 -21.31 -11.42
N TYR A 519 -9.85 -20.92 -11.48
CA TYR A 519 -10.40 -20.04 -12.50
C TYR A 519 -11.02 -18.80 -11.85
N PRO A 520 -11.13 -17.65 -12.59
CA PRO A 520 -11.73 -16.44 -12.03
C PRO A 520 -13.23 -16.62 -11.79
N THR A 521 -13.72 -16.04 -10.70
CA THR A 521 -15.14 -16.11 -10.33
C THR A 521 -15.96 -14.92 -10.83
N PHE A 522 -15.34 -13.98 -11.50
CA PHE A 522 -15.99 -12.84 -12.13
C PHE A 522 -16.97 -13.29 -13.21
N TYR A 523 -18.13 -12.65 -13.29
CA TYR A 523 -19.20 -13.09 -14.20
C TYR A 523 -18.87 -12.86 -15.67
N TYR A 524 -18.13 -11.82 -16.02
CA TYR A 524 -17.84 -11.42 -17.38
C TYR A 524 -16.50 -11.92 -17.89
N GLN A 525 -16.41 -12.10 -19.21
CA GLN A 525 -15.16 -12.40 -19.87
C GLN A 525 -14.18 -11.22 -19.76
N MET A 526 -12.90 -11.52 -19.54
CA MET A 526 -11.80 -10.57 -19.44
C MET A 526 -10.73 -10.83 -20.49
N ASN A 527 -9.92 -9.80 -20.77
CA ASN A 527 -8.77 -9.89 -21.67
C ASN A 527 -7.48 -10.25 -20.90
N TYR A 528 -7.35 -9.70 -19.68
CA TYR A 528 -6.22 -9.93 -18.79
C TYR A 528 -6.73 -10.33 -17.41
N TRP A 529 -6.01 -11.24 -16.77
CA TRP A 529 -6.29 -11.69 -15.41
C TRP A 529 -5.04 -11.63 -14.57
N GLN A 530 -4.99 -10.77 -13.55
CA GLN A 530 -3.95 -10.75 -12.53
C GLN A 530 -4.32 -11.82 -11.49
N PHE A 531 -3.62 -12.96 -11.56
CA PHE A 531 -3.97 -14.15 -10.78
C PHE A 531 -3.15 -14.30 -9.50
N SER A 532 -2.05 -13.57 -9.36
CA SER A 532 -1.14 -13.63 -8.20
C SER A 532 -0.47 -12.29 -7.96
N SER A 533 -0.23 -11.96 -6.70
CA SER A 533 0.59 -10.81 -6.26
C SER A 533 1.99 -11.25 -5.77
N SER A 534 2.43 -12.48 -6.09
CA SER A 534 3.63 -13.03 -5.44
C SER A 534 4.40 -14.05 -6.29
N CYS A 535 4.38 -13.89 -7.62
CA CYS A 535 5.21 -14.70 -8.51
C CYS A 535 6.71 -14.37 -8.35
N THR A 536 7.55 -15.35 -8.66
CA THR A 536 8.99 -15.18 -8.79
C THR A 536 9.36 -15.14 -10.27
N VAL A 537 10.19 -14.19 -10.67
CA VAL A 537 10.64 -14.05 -12.05
C VAL A 537 12.14 -13.74 -12.05
N ASP A 538 12.91 -14.48 -12.83
CA ASP A 538 14.33 -14.25 -13.00
C ASP A 538 14.59 -12.83 -13.53
N GLY A 539 15.51 -12.11 -12.92
CA GLY A 539 15.81 -10.73 -13.27
C GLY A 539 15.08 -9.67 -12.42
N ILE A 540 14.15 -10.08 -11.55
CA ILE A 540 13.46 -9.21 -10.60
C ILE A 540 13.85 -9.58 -9.17
N GLY A 541 14.33 -8.61 -8.40
CA GLY A 541 14.83 -8.81 -7.03
C GLY A 541 13.74 -8.92 -5.97
N GLY A 542 12.64 -9.66 -6.22
CA GLY A 542 11.56 -9.78 -5.24
C GLY A 542 10.33 -10.45 -5.83
N ARG A 543 9.18 -10.25 -5.19
CA ARG A 543 7.91 -10.74 -5.71
C ARG A 543 7.34 -9.75 -6.72
N VAL A 544 6.61 -10.28 -7.70
CA VAL A 544 5.98 -9.52 -8.76
C VAL A 544 4.58 -10.08 -9.04
N ASP A 545 3.70 -9.23 -9.51
CA ASP A 545 2.34 -9.60 -9.86
C ASP A 545 2.32 -10.41 -11.15
N GLY A 546 1.68 -11.57 -11.09
CA GLY A 546 1.57 -12.51 -12.21
C GLY A 546 0.23 -12.37 -12.93
N ASN A 547 0.31 -12.32 -14.25
CA ASN A 547 -0.82 -12.05 -15.13
C ASN A 547 -0.96 -13.08 -16.23
N LEU A 548 -2.20 -13.33 -16.69
CA LEU A 548 -2.52 -14.06 -17.90
C LEU A 548 -3.24 -13.15 -18.90
N GLN A 549 -2.75 -13.08 -20.13
CA GLN A 549 -3.44 -12.46 -21.27
C GLN A 549 -4.07 -13.56 -22.13
N PHE A 550 -5.40 -13.51 -22.30
CA PHE A 550 -6.15 -14.48 -23.08
C PHE A 550 -6.18 -14.10 -24.58
N ILE A 551 -5.57 -14.92 -25.42
CA ILE A 551 -5.51 -14.71 -26.88
C ILE A 551 -6.66 -15.46 -27.53
N ARG A 552 -7.59 -14.73 -28.16
CA ARG A 552 -8.66 -15.33 -28.98
C ARG A 552 -8.06 -15.83 -30.28
N GLY A 553 -8.42 -17.04 -30.73
CA GLY A 553 -8.11 -17.53 -32.06
C GLY A 553 -8.78 -16.64 -33.11
N LYS A 554 -8.19 -16.54 -34.31
CA LYS A 554 -8.93 -15.98 -35.46
C LYS A 554 -10.10 -16.91 -35.73
N LEU A 555 -11.33 -16.41 -35.58
CA LEU A 555 -12.55 -17.05 -36.02
C LEU A 555 -12.49 -17.29 -37.53
#